data_959a26b9d429c61dd19790abd7b700a3
#
_entry.id   959a26b9d429c61dd19790abd7b700a3
#
_cell.length_a   1.000
_cell.length_b   1.000
_cell.length_c   1.000
_cell.angle_alpha   90.00
_cell.angle_beta   90.00
_cell.angle_gamma   90.00
#
_symmetry.space_group_name_H-M   'P 1'
#
loop_
_entity.id
_entity.type
_entity.pdbx_description
1 polymer ?
#
loop_
_entity_poly.entity_id
_entity_poly.type
_entity_poly.pdbx_seq_one_letter_code
_entity_poly.pdbx_strand_id
1 'polypeptide(L)'
;MIASVCSWHEHHEAAANEIENRLAARAKMIVAAPALIEAYAVLTRLPPPHRLSTQTALTLLESNFVRMGTVIALNAKAYQTLLLSAPKNNVAGGRMYDAVIGACAEQANASMVLTFNAGDFAALGHRYDIVVPGMI
;
A
#
# COMPACT_ATOMS: atom_id res chain seq x y z
N MET A 1 -3.34 -3.30 1.76
CA MET A 1 -4.78 -2.95 1.62
C MET A 1 -5.66 -4.19 1.51
N ILE A 2 -5.46 -5.05 0.52
CA ILE A 2 -6.36 -6.21 0.28
C ILE A 2 -6.57 -7.06 1.53
N ALA A 3 -5.50 -7.47 2.20
CA ALA A 3 -5.58 -8.30 3.39
C ALA A 3 -6.45 -7.69 4.50
N SER A 4 -6.40 -6.37 4.68
CA SER A 4 -7.13 -5.69 5.76
C SER A 4 -8.64 -5.61 5.53
N VAL A 5 -9.11 -5.72 4.29
CA VAL A 5 -10.53 -5.60 3.93
C VAL A 5 -11.17 -6.91 3.51
N CYS A 6 -10.39 -7.96 3.31
CA CYS A 6 -10.87 -9.28 2.88
C CYS A 6 -10.75 -10.29 4.04
N SER A 7 -11.86 -10.58 4.70
CA SER A 7 -11.89 -11.46 5.88
C SER A 7 -11.40 -12.89 5.61
N TRP A 8 -11.45 -13.35 4.38
CA TRP A 8 -10.98 -14.68 3.96
C TRP A 8 -9.46 -14.74 3.74
N HIS A 9 -8.78 -13.58 3.69
CA HIS A 9 -7.34 -13.53 3.43
C HIS A 9 -6.55 -14.06 4.63
N GLU A 10 -5.52 -14.87 4.39
CA GLU A 10 -4.71 -15.47 5.45
C GLU A 10 -4.06 -14.46 6.40
N HIS A 11 -3.77 -13.26 5.93
CA HIS A 11 -3.17 -12.18 6.71
C HIS A 11 -4.19 -11.13 7.19
N HIS A 12 -5.48 -11.42 7.09
CA HIS A 12 -6.53 -10.45 7.42
C HIS A 12 -6.42 -9.93 8.86
N GLU A 13 -6.38 -10.85 9.83
CA GLU A 13 -6.32 -10.45 11.25
C GLU A 13 -5.08 -9.63 11.56
N ALA A 14 -3.92 -10.05 11.08
CA ALA A 14 -2.67 -9.34 11.30
C ALA A 14 -2.72 -7.92 10.71
N ALA A 15 -3.20 -7.79 9.48
CA ALA A 15 -3.30 -6.49 8.80
C ALA A 15 -4.32 -5.57 9.47
N ALA A 16 -5.51 -6.07 9.76
CA ALA A 16 -6.57 -5.28 10.37
C ALA A 16 -6.19 -4.82 11.78
N ASN A 17 -5.66 -5.72 12.61
CA ASN A 17 -5.24 -5.40 13.98
C ASN A 17 -4.11 -4.37 14.00
N GLU A 18 -3.13 -4.49 13.11
CA GLU A 18 -2.03 -3.54 13.04
C GLU A 18 -2.54 -2.13 12.70
N ILE A 19 -3.42 -2.02 11.71
CA ILE A 19 -4.00 -0.73 11.33
C ILE A 19 -4.83 -0.15 12.47
N GLU A 20 -5.71 -0.94 13.08
CA GLU A 20 -6.55 -0.48 14.20
C GLU A 20 -5.71 -0.01 15.38
N ASN A 21 -4.69 -0.76 15.76
CA ASN A 21 -3.81 -0.41 16.88
C ASN A 21 -3.07 0.90 16.62
N ARG A 22 -2.59 1.10 15.40
CA ARG A 22 -1.89 2.34 15.04
C ARG A 22 -2.82 3.54 15.01
N LEU A 23 -4.03 3.40 14.47
CA LEU A 23 -5.02 4.46 14.47
C LEU A 23 -5.48 4.80 15.89
N ALA A 24 -5.66 3.80 16.75
CA ALA A 24 -5.97 3.99 18.16
C ALA A 24 -4.86 4.75 18.90
N ALA A 25 -3.60 4.53 18.51
CA ALA A 25 -2.43 5.27 19.01
C ALA A 25 -2.23 6.62 18.33
N ARG A 26 -3.21 7.09 17.56
CA ARG A 26 -3.22 8.37 16.84
C ARG A 26 -2.14 8.51 15.75
N ALA A 27 -1.68 7.41 15.20
CA ALA A 27 -0.83 7.45 14.00
C ALA A 27 -1.63 7.98 12.82
N LYS A 28 -0.98 8.76 11.95
CA LYS A 28 -1.60 9.25 10.72
C LYS A 28 -1.44 8.21 9.62
N MET A 29 -2.54 7.91 8.94
CA MET A 29 -2.51 7.02 7.78
C MET A 29 -2.18 7.82 6.52
N ILE A 30 -1.14 7.40 5.81
CA ILE A 30 -0.81 7.88 4.47
C ILE A 30 -1.18 6.79 3.48
N VAL A 31 -1.85 7.18 2.42
CA VAL A 31 -2.37 6.26 1.41
C VAL A 31 -1.83 6.66 0.05
N ALA A 32 -1.08 5.77 -0.60
CA ALA A 32 -0.61 6.01 -1.96
C ALA A 32 -1.76 5.86 -2.95
N ALA A 33 -2.05 6.90 -3.74
CA ALA A 33 -3.12 6.86 -4.73
C ALA A 33 -2.97 5.67 -5.72
N PRO A 34 -1.77 5.36 -6.23
CA PRO A 34 -1.58 4.19 -7.09
C PRO A 34 -1.98 2.86 -6.42
N ALA A 35 -1.76 2.73 -5.11
CA ALA A 35 -2.15 1.53 -4.36
C ALA A 35 -3.68 1.38 -4.26
N LEU A 36 -4.42 2.48 -4.15
CA LEU A 36 -5.89 2.47 -4.19
C LEU A 36 -6.40 1.96 -5.54
N ILE A 37 -5.83 2.44 -6.62
CA ILE A 37 -6.22 2.02 -7.97
C ILE A 37 -5.94 0.54 -8.19
N GLU A 38 -4.76 0.09 -7.78
CA GLU A 38 -4.39 -1.33 -7.86
C GLU A 38 -5.33 -2.19 -7.01
N ALA A 39 -5.62 -1.77 -5.77
CA ALA A 39 -6.53 -2.49 -4.88
C ALA A 39 -7.93 -2.62 -5.48
N TYR A 40 -8.47 -1.56 -6.07
CA TYR A 40 -9.76 -1.62 -6.78
C TYR A 40 -9.71 -2.63 -7.92
N ALA A 41 -8.67 -2.59 -8.75
CA ALA A 41 -8.50 -3.51 -9.86
C ALA A 41 -8.43 -4.96 -9.38
N VAL A 42 -7.69 -5.23 -8.30
CA VAL A 42 -7.59 -6.58 -7.72
C VAL A 42 -8.93 -7.05 -7.18
N LEU A 43 -9.61 -6.25 -6.34
CA LEU A 43 -10.87 -6.61 -5.69
C LEU A 43 -11.97 -6.94 -6.70
N THR A 44 -12.01 -6.22 -7.83
CA THR A 44 -13.03 -6.39 -8.86
C THR A 44 -12.72 -7.50 -9.87
N ARG A 45 -11.52 -8.09 -9.82
CA ARG A 45 -11.13 -9.21 -10.71
C ARG A 45 -10.79 -10.51 -9.99
N LEU A 46 -10.97 -10.59 -8.69
CA LEU A 46 -10.75 -11.82 -7.93
C LEU A 46 -11.59 -12.96 -8.50
N PRO A 47 -11.11 -14.22 -8.41
CA PRO A 47 -11.94 -15.37 -8.77
C PRO A 47 -13.18 -15.46 -7.87
N PRO A 48 -14.32 -15.97 -8.38
CA PRO A 48 -15.44 -16.28 -7.50
C PRO A 48 -15.04 -17.31 -6.43
N PRO A 49 -15.57 -17.26 -5.23
CA PRO A 49 -16.65 -16.38 -4.73
C PRO A 49 -16.16 -15.04 -4.16
N HIS A 50 -14.88 -14.70 -4.29
CA HIS A 50 -14.26 -13.55 -3.62
C HIS A 50 -14.36 -12.24 -4.40
N ARG A 51 -14.72 -12.30 -5.67
CA ARG A 51 -14.86 -11.09 -6.50
C ARG A 51 -15.93 -10.17 -5.94
N LEU A 52 -15.57 -8.90 -5.79
CA LEU A 52 -16.47 -7.87 -5.33
C LEU A 52 -17.11 -7.13 -6.52
N SER A 53 -18.34 -6.63 -6.31
CA SER A 53 -18.91 -5.66 -7.23
C SER A 53 -18.10 -4.36 -7.20
N THR A 54 -18.18 -3.58 -8.25
CA THR A 54 -17.52 -2.28 -8.33
C THR A 54 -17.92 -1.36 -7.19
N GLN A 55 -19.20 -1.32 -6.85
CA GLN A 55 -19.69 -0.49 -5.75
C GLN A 55 -19.18 -0.96 -4.38
N THR A 56 -19.16 -2.26 -4.13
CA THR A 56 -18.64 -2.80 -2.86
C THR A 56 -17.14 -2.51 -2.71
N ALA A 57 -16.38 -2.71 -3.77
CA ALA A 57 -14.94 -2.40 -3.77
C ALA A 57 -14.70 -0.92 -3.46
N LEU A 58 -15.42 -0.01 -4.12
CA LEU A 58 -15.34 1.41 -3.86
C LEU A 58 -15.66 1.74 -2.40
N THR A 59 -16.77 1.22 -1.87
CA THR A 59 -17.19 1.47 -0.50
C THR A 59 -16.15 1.03 0.53
N LEU A 60 -15.56 -0.16 0.34
CA LEU A 60 -14.52 -0.67 1.22
C LEU A 60 -13.27 0.23 1.20
N LEU A 61 -12.82 0.64 0.03
CA LEU A 61 -11.62 1.48 -0.09
C LEU A 61 -11.85 2.88 0.46
N GLU A 62 -13.01 3.48 0.19
CA GLU A 62 -13.36 4.78 0.77
C GLU A 62 -13.41 4.75 2.29
N SER A 63 -14.14 3.78 2.86
CA SER A 63 -14.36 3.70 4.30
C SER A 63 -13.08 3.40 5.08
N ASN A 64 -12.22 2.53 4.54
CA ASN A 64 -11.03 2.06 5.26
C ASN A 64 -9.78 2.89 5.01
N PHE A 65 -9.68 3.59 3.89
CA PHE A 65 -8.47 4.30 3.50
C PHE A 65 -8.68 5.76 3.17
N VAL A 66 -9.56 6.09 2.24
CA VAL A 66 -9.73 7.47 1.78
C VAL A 66 -10.21 8.39 2.92
N ARG A 67 -11.19 7.94 3.69
CA ARG A 67 -11.72 8.71 4.81
C ARG A 67 -10.84 8.69 6.05
N MET A 68 -10.07 7.63 6.22
CA MET A 68 -9.22 7.43 7.40
C MET A 68 -7.83 8.05 7.26
N GLY A 69 -7.39 8.34 6.05
CA GLY A 69 -6.03 8.77 5.76
C GLY A 69 -5.93 9.98 4.87
N THR A 70 -4.69 10.30 4.52
CA THR A 70 -4.36 11.33 3.53
C THR A 70 -3.85 10.63 2.27
N VAL A 71 -4.51 10.87 1.14
CA VAL A 71 -4.11 10.29 -0.14
C VAL A 71 -2.98 11.11 -0.74
N ILE A 72 -1.88 10.44 -1.11
CA ILE A 72 -0.69 11.04 -1.69
C ILE A 72 -0.48 10.49 -3.10
N ALA A 73 -0.15 11.37 -4.03
CA ALA A 73 0.24 11.00 -5.39
C ALA A 73 1.54 11.70 -5.76
N LEU A 74 2.31 11.07 -6.64
CA LEU A 74 3.50 11.68 -7.23
C LEU A 74 3.11 12.59 -8.40
N ASN A 75 3.90 13.63 -8.64
CA ASN A 75 3.77 14.42 -9.87
C ASN A 75 4.49 13.74 -11.03
N ALA A 76 4.29 14.26 -12.25
CA ALA A 76 4.88 13.71 -13.47
C ALA A 76 6.41 13.62 -13.38
N LYS A 77 7.06 14.65 -12.85
CA LYS A 77 8.52 14.68 -12.70
C LYS A 77 9.03 13.56 -11.78
N ALA A 78 8.34 13.30 -10.69
CA ALA A 78 8.71 12.23 -9.76
C ALA A 78 8.59 10.85 -10.41
N TYR A 79 7.53 10.60 -11.18
CA TYR A 79 7.38 9.37 -11.96
C TYR A 79 8.50 9.21 -12.99
N GLN A 80 8.84 10.27 -13.72
CA GLN A 80 9.93 10.23 -14.69
C GLN A 80 11.28 9.95 -14.02
N THR A 81 11.53 10.55 -12.87
CA THR A 81 12.76 10.32 -12.09
C THR A 81 12.85 8.85 -11.65
N LEU A 82 11.75 8.27 -11.15
CA LEU A 82 11.71 6.85 -10.80
C LEU A 82 12.02 5.95 -12.00
N LEU A 83 11.41 6.24 -13.13
CA LEU A 83 11.62 5.46 -14.35
C LEU A 83 13.08 5.53 -14.81
N LEU A 84 13.67 6.71 -14.79
CA LEU A 84 15.08 6.90 -15.18
C LEU A 84 16.06 6.20 -14.22
N SER A 85 15.74 6.15 -12.93
CA SER A 85 16.59 5.52 -11.92
C SER A 85 16.43 4.00 -11.84
N ALA A 86 15.34 3.45 -12.36
CA ALA A 86 15.03 2.04 -12.22
C ALA A 86 16.16 1.10 -12.72
N PRO A 87 16.75 1.31 -13.92
CA PRO A 87 17.86 0.47 -14.37
C PRO A 87 19.09 0.53 -13.45
N LYS A 88 19.42 1.72 -12.94
CA LYS A 88 20.58 1.89 -12.03
C LYS A 88 20.39 1.14 -10.72
N ASN A 89 19.16 1.09 -10.22
CA ASN A 89 18.82 0.45 -8.95
C ASN A 89 18.37 -1.01 -9.15
N ASN A 90 18.45 -1.50 -10.38
CA ASN A 90 18.02 -2.85 -10.74
C ASN A 90 16.56 -3.14 -10.33
N VAL A 91 15.70 -2.14 -10.51
CA VAL A 91 14.26 -2.27 -10.24
C VAL A 91 13.55 -2.69 -11.51
N ALA A 92 12.88 -3.84 -11.47
CA ALA A 92 12.19 -4.41 -12.63
C ALA A 92 10.89 -5.12 -12.19
N GLY A 93 9.96 -5.27 -13.12
CA GLY A 93 8.71 -5.98 -12.87
C GLY A 93 7.88 -5.37 -11.74
N GLY A 94 7.31 -6.21 -10.91
CA GLY A 94 6.44 -5.80 -9.79
C GLY A 94 7.10 -4.89 -8.77
N ARG A 95 8.41 -4.94 -8.62
CA ARG A 95 9.14 -4.01 -7.74
C ARG A 95 8.96 -2.56 -8.14
N MET A 96 8.67 -2.28 -9.41
CA MET A 96 8.43 -0.91 -9.85
C MET A 96 7.20 -0.30 -9.17
N TYR A 97 6.16 -1.09 -8.96
CA TYR A 97 4.97 -0.63 -8.21
C TYR A 97 5.31 -0.36 -6.74
N ASP A 98 6.12 -1.21 -6.12
CA ASP A 98 6.59 -0.98 -4.75
C ASP A 98 7.47 0.27 -4.66
N ALA A 99 8.29 0.53 -5.68
CA ALA A 99 9.09 1.75 -5.76
C ALA A 99 8.22 3.01 -5.80
N VAL A 100 7.09 2.97 -6.51
CA VAL A 100 6.12 4.09 -6.53
C VAL A 100 5.52 4.31 -5.15
N ILE A 101 5.11 3.25 -4.46
CA ILE A 101 4.55 3.34 -3.10
C ILE A 101 5.60 3.88 -2.13
N GLY A 102 6.83 3.37 -2.21
CA GLY A 102 7.94 3.85 -1.40
C GLY A 102 8.25 5.33 -1.62
N ALA A 103 8.19 5.79 -2.88
CA ALA A 103 8.38 7.21 -3.20
C ALA A 103 7.24 8.08 -2.64
N CYS A 104 6.01 7.59 -2.63
CA CYS A 104 4.90 8.28 -1.95
C CYS A 104 5.15 8.40 -0.45
N ALA A 105 5.63 7.33 0.19
CA ALA A 105 5.98 7.34 1.61
C ALA A 105 7.09 8.37 1.92
N GLU A 106 8.13 8.41 1.10
CA GLU A 106 9.21 9.39 1.23
C GLU A 106 8.70 10.83 1.06
N GLN A 107 7.88 11.08 0.05
CA GLN A 107 7.30 12.40 -0.19
C GLN A 107 6.44 12.88 0.99
N ALA A 108 5.71 11.97 1.61
CA ALA A 108 4.86 12.26 2.76
C ALA A 108 5.63 12.29 4.09
N ASN A 109 6.93 12.03 4.09
CA ASN A 109 7.74 11.83 5.29
C ASN A 109 7.15 10.79 6.24
N ALA A 110 6.62 9.71 5.68
CA ALA A 110 6.09 8.61 6.48
C ALA A 110 7.20 7.97 7.31
N SER A 111 6.91 7.65 8.57
CA SER A 111 7.88 6.99 9.45
C SER A 111 8.01 5.50 9.16
N MET A 112 6.98 4.90 8.56
CA MET A 112 6.98 3.46 8.26
C MET A 112 6.09 3.12 7.07
N VAL A 113 6.35 1.96 6.49
CA VAL A 113 5.50 1.31 5.48
C VAL A 113 5.06 -0.04 6.03
N LEU A 114 3.75 -0.28 6.05
CA LEU A 114 3.18 -1.58 6.37
C LEU A 114 3.08 -2.43 5.10
N THR A 115 3.75 -3.56 5.08
CA THR A 115 3.78 -4.43 3.90
C THR A 115 4.05 -5.88 4.27
N PHE A 116 3.54 -6.81 3.48
CA PHE A 116 3.92 -8.22 3.54
C PHE A 116 5.09 -8.53 2.57
N ASN A 117 5.50 -7.56 1.76
CA ASN A 117 6.60 -7.68 0.79
C ASN A 117 7.87 -6.95 1.29
N ALA A 118 8.26 -7.20 2.54
CA ALA A 118 9.36 -6.49 3.19
C ALA A 118 10.67 -6.55 2.38
N GLY A 119 10.98 -7.69 1.78
CA GLY A 119 12.19 -7.85 0.97
C GLY A 119 12.25 -6.92 -0.24
N ASP A 120 11.12 -6.71 -0.91
CA ASP A 120 11.05 -5.83 -2.07
C ASP A 120 11.25 -4.37 -1.68
N PHE A 121 10.67 -3.93 -0.55
CA PHE A 121 10.86 -2.58 -0.04
C PHE A 121 12.27 -2.37 0.51
N ALA A 122 12.85 -3.35 1.20
CA ALA A 122 14.19 -3.26 1.74
C ALA A 122 15.25 -3.01 0.66
N ALA A 123 15.05 -3.57 -0.54
CA ALA A 123 15.96 -3.44 -1.67
C ALA A 123 15.96 -2.03 -2.31
N LEU A 124 14.97 -1.18 -1.99
CA LEU A 124 14.78 0.11 -2.67
C LEU A 124 15.64 1.26 -2.08
N GLY A 125 16.21 1.09 -0.89
CA GLY A 125 16.88 2.18 -0.17
C GLY A 125 15.86 3.21 0.33
N HIS A 126 15.71 3.37 1.66
CA HIS A 126 14.60 4.14 2.22
C HIS A 126 14.95 4.78 3.56
N ARG A 127 14.19 5.79 3.94
CA ARG A 127 14.26 6.46 5.25
C ARG A 127 13.16 6.04 6.22
N TYR A 128 12.20 5.25 5.78
CA TYR A 128 11.10 4.75 6.60
C TYR A 128 11.41 3.35 7.11
N ASP A 129 10.79 2.97 8.23
CA ASP A 129 10.84 1.61 8.73
C ASP A 129 9.90 0.70 7.93
N ILE A 130 10.31 -0.54 7.72
CA ILE A 130 9.47 -1.54 7.07
C ILE A 130 8.90 -2.44 8.16
N VAL A 131 7.59 -2.51 8.22
CA VAL A 131 6.87 -3.27 9.24
C VAL A 131 5.98 -4.31 8.57
N VAL A 132 6.17 -5.56 8.94
CA VAL A 132 5.29 -6.67 8.52
C VAL A 132 4.24 -6.85 9.61
N PRO A 133 2.93 -6.66 9.31
CA PRO A 133 1.89 -6.84 10.31
C PRO A 133 1.93 -8.24 10.94
N GLY A 134 1.80 -8.30 12.25
CA GLY A 134 1.84 -9.56 13.00
C GLY A 134 3.24 -10.09 13.32
N MET A 135 4.29 -9.46 12.83
CA MET A 135 5.68 -9.79 13.19
C MET A 135 6.12 -8.97 14.40
N ILE A 136 6.76 -9.63 15.35
CA ILE A 136 7.31 -9.01 16.57
C ILE A 136 8.77 -8.61 16.32
#